data_8b322cb3168e3a72074ee28781924aaa
#
_entry.id   8b322cb3168e3a72074ee28781924aaa
#
_cell.length_a   1.000
_cell.length_b   1.000
_cell.length_c   1.000
_cell.angle_alpha   90.00
_cell.angle_beta   90.00
_cell.angle_gamma   90.00
#
_symmetry.space_group_name_H-M   'P 1'
#
loop_
_entity.id
_entity.type
_entity.pdbx_description
1 polymer ?
#
loop_
_entity_poly.entity_id
_entity_poly.type
_entity_poly.pdbx_seq_one_letter_code
_entity_poly.pdbx_strand_id
1 'polypeptide(L)'
;MPAYTLHRLPDDMPMDLAALVEPMAVACHDVRLGEVAPVDKAVVIGGGPIGLLNALVARHAGSEVRIAEVNEYRLEIARSLGLETVNPLTEDLVAHVEAWTEGGGADVVFEVSGSQPGAEVMTKLAKVRGRIVVVAIFAEPLKIDLFQFFWRELKMCGVRVYEPEDYDRAIELTANGELPLEKLITERLSLDGLPDAFARLESGTDAVKILIDTHGV
;
A
#
# COMPACT_ATOMS: atom_id res chain seq x y z
N MET A 1 6.35 24.60 14.47
CA MET A 1 5.29 23.78 13.84
C MET A 1 3.94 24.34 14.26
N PRO A 2 2.97 24.54 13.36
CA PRO A 2 1.64 25.01 13.74
C PRO A 2 0.91 23.98 14.61
N ALA A 3 0.17 24.42 15.62
CA ALA A 3 -0.51 23.50 16.55
C ALA A 3 -1.54 22.58 15.90
N TYR A 4 -2.16 23.00 14.80
CA TYR A 4 -3.13 22.21 14.05
C TYR A 4 -2.53 21.03 13.28
N THR A 5 -1.20 20.94 13.21
CA THR A 5 -0.51 19.78 12.61
C THR A 5 -0.06 18.78 13.67
N LEU A 6 -0.44 18.98 14.92
CA LEU A 6 -0.13 18.07 16.02
C LEU A 6 -1.35 17.22 16.34
N HIS A 7 -1.15 15.91 16.29
CA HIS A 7 -2.16 14.93 16.64
C HIS A 7 -1.75 14.21 17.93
N ARG A 8 -2.69 14.14 18.89
CA ARG A 8 -2.43 13.44 20.15
C ARG A 8 -2.53 11.94 19.93
N LEU A 9 -1.50 11.21 20.33
CA LEU A 9 -1.55 9.76 20.42
C LEU A 9 -2.16 9.32 21.77
N PRO A 10 -2.83 8.17 21.84
CA PRO A 10 -3.19 7.53 23.10
C PRO A 10 -1.94 7.33 23.98
N ASP A 11 -2.10 7.55 25.29
CA ASP A 11 -0.97 7.52 26.25
C ASP A 11 -0.36 6.09 26.38
N ASP A 12 -1.11 5.07 26.03
CA ASP A 12 -0.73 3.65 26.09
C ASP A 12 -0.31 3.06 24.73
N MET A 13 -0.27 3.87 23.66
CA MET A 13 0.16 3.40 22.34
C MET A 13 1.66 3.06 22.34
N PRO A 14 2.04 1.81 21.98
CA PRO A 14 3.45 1.45 21.82
C PRO A 14 4.14 2.35 20.77
N MET A 15 5.35 2.82 21.08
CA MET A 15 6.09 3.73 20.18
C MET A 15 6.41 3.09 18.82
N ASP A 16 6.60 1.78 18.76
CA ASP A 16 6.76 1.04 17.51
C ASP A 16 5.55 1.18 16.60
N LEU A 17 4.35 1.08 17.16
CA LEU A 17 3.09 1.27 16.41
C LEU A 17 2.86 2.76 16.09
N ALA A 18 3.22 3.65 17.01
CA ALA A 18 3.16 5.10 16.78
C ALA A 18 4.01 5.51 15.56
N ALA A 19 5.16 4.86 15.35
CA ALA A 19 6.00 5.09 14.16
C ALA A 19 5.35 4.64 12.84
N LEU A 20 4.28 3.85 12.88
CA LEU A 20 3.51 3.44 11.70
C LEU A 20 2.30 4.35 11.41
N VAL A 21 1.93 5.25 12.33
CA VAL A 21 0.76 6.14 12.15
C VAL A 21 0.91 6.99 10.90
N GLU A 22 2.10 7.55 10.65
CA GLU A 22 2.32 8.40 9.48
C GLU A 22 2.12 7.64 8.17
N PRO A 23 2.81 6.52 7.88
CA PRO A 23 2.54 5.76 6.66
C PRO A 23 1.13 5.16 6.61
N MET A 24 0.50 4.91 7.76
CA MET A 24 -0.91 4.52 7.82
C MET A 24 -1.82 5.67 7.36
N ALA A 25 -1.50 6.93 7.73
CA ALA A 25 -2.26 8.09 7.26
C ALA A 25 -2.19 8.24 5.74
N VAL A 26 -1.03 7.95 5.14
CA VAL A 26 -0.90 7.86 3.67
C VAL A 26 -1.87 6.82 3.10
N ALA A 27 -1.92 5.62 3.66
CA ALA A 27 -2.83 4.58 3.19
C ALA A 27 -4.32 4.94 3.39
N CYS A 28 -4.67 5.59 4.50
CA CYS A 28 -6.03 6.09 4.72
C CYS A 28 -6.43 7.12 3.64
N HIS A 29 -5.52 8.04 3.32
CA HIS A 29 -5.69 9.04 2.27
C HIS A 29 -5.89 8.38 0.90
N ASP A 30 -5.02 7.44 0.53
CA ASP A 30 -5.05 6.75 -0.75
C ASP A 30 -6.38 5.99 -0.94
N VAL A 31 -6.82 5.27 0.09
CA VAL A 31 -8.06 4.49 0.08
C VAL A 31 -9.29 5.41 0.02
N ARG A 32 -9.26 6.54 0.75
CA ARG A 32 -10.33 7.54 0.73
C ARG A 32 -10.45 8.20 -0.64
N LEU A 33 -9.33 8.67 -1.23
CA LEU A 33 -9.33 9.29 -2.57
C LEU A 33 -9.60 8.27 -3.69
N GLY A 34 -9.27 7.00 -3.46
CA GLY A 34 -9.66 5.90 -4.31
C GLY A 34 -11.15 5.56 -4.24
N GLU A 35 -11.91 6.24 -3.37
CA GLU A 35 -13.35 6.01 -3.15
C GLU A 35 -13.66 4.52 -2.91
N VAL A 36 -12.78 3.80 -2.18
CA VAL A 36 -12.98 2.37 -1.93
C VAL A 36 -14.26 2.15 -1.12
N ALA A 37 -15.12 1.31 -1.65
CA ALA A 37 -16.39 0.97 -1.03
C ALA A 37 -16.41 -0.49 -0.54
N PRO A 38 -17.28 -0.83 0.42
CA PRO A 38 -17.54 -2.23 0.77
C PRO A 38 -17.92 -3.04 -0.47
N VAL A 39 -17.44 -4.27 -0.53
CA VAL A 39 -17.58 -5.23 -1.64
C VAL A 39 -16.85 -4.88 -2.95
N ASP A 40 -16.12 -3.76 -3.01
CA ASP A 40 -15.23 -3.51 -4.14
C ASP A 40 -14.15 -4.60 -4.23
N LYS A 41 -13.72 -4.91 -5.43
CA LYS A 41 -12.55 -5.73 -5.70
C LYS A 41 -11.38 -4.81 -6.00
N ALA A 42 -10.38 -4.80 -5.12
CA ALA A 42 -9.22 -3.93 -5.21
C ALA A 42 -7.94 -4.72 -5.53
N VAL A 43 -7.13 -4.19 -6.45
CA VAL A 43 -5.79 -4.71 -6.73
C VAL A 43 -4.76 -3.70 -6.28
N VAL A 44 -3.76 -4.14 -5.54
CA VAL A 44 -2.60 -3.33 -5.16
C VAL A 44 -1.37 -3.85 -5.89
N ILE A 45 -0.75 -3.02 -6.72
CA ILE A 45 0.47 -3.35 -7.45
C ILE A 45 1.66 -2.82 -6.66
N GLY A 46 2.44 -3.74 -6.08
CA GLY A 46 3.56 -3.46 -5.19
C GLY A 46 3.26 -3.79 -3.73
N GLY A 47 4.02 -4.73 -3.15
CA GLY A 47 3.92 -5.23 -1.77
C GLY A 47 4.93 -4.60 -0.81
N GLY A 48 5.38 -3.38 -1.09
CA GLY A 48 6.18 -2.60 -0.15
C GLY A 48 5.36 -2.12 1.05
N PRO A 49 5.97 -1.37 1.99
CA PRO A 49 5.28 -0.91 3.20
C PRO A 49 3.94 -0.21 2.93
N ILE A 50 3.94 0.73 1.97
CA ILE A 50 2.72 1.48 1.60
C ILE A 50 1.69 0.59 0.92
N GLY A 51 2.12 -0.31 0.02
CA GLY A 51 1.19 -1.24 -0.65
C GLY A 51 0.51 -2.20 0.33
N LEU A 52 1.26 -2.73 1.30
CA LEU A 52 0.69 -3.56 2.36
C LEU A 52 -0.30 -2.79 3.23
N LEU A 53 0.01 -1.53 3.58
CA LEU A 53 -0.90 -0.68 4.34
C LEU A 53 -2.16 -0.34 3.53
N ASN A 54 -2.02 0.02 2.24
CA ASN A 54 -3.18 0.25 1.35
C ASN A 54 -4.07 -0.99 1.27
N ALA A 55 -3.48 -2.18 1.13
CA ALA A 55 -4.23 -3.43 1.10
C ALA A 55 -4.98 -3.70 2.42
N LEU A 56 -4.33 -3.44 3.57
CA LEU A 56 -4.95 -3.61 4.88
C LEU A 56 -6.11 -2.62 5.10
N VAL A 57 -5.92 -1.35 4.77
CA VAL A 57 -6.94 -0.30 4.94
C VAL A 57 -8.12 -0.54 3.97
N ALA A 58 -7.85 -0.89 2.70
CA ALA A 58 -8.89 -1.22 1.73
C ALA A 58 -9.71 -2.44 2.18
N ARG A 59 -9.06 -3.48 2.69
CA ARG A 59 -9.74 -4.65 3.26
C ARG A 59 -10.56 -4.29 4.50
N HIS A 60 -10.04 -3.45 5.38
CA HIS A 60 -10.77 -2.95 6.54
C HIS A 60 -12.02 -2.13 6.13
N ALA A 61 -11.95 -1.41 5.01
CA ALA A 61 -13.10 -0.72 4.42
C ALA A 61 -14.14 -1.69 3.82
N GLY A 62 -13.90 -3.00 3.84
CA GLY A 62 -14.83 -4.04 3.41
C GLY A 62 -14.63 -4.52 1.97
N SER A 63 -13.54 -4.13 1.30
CA SER A 63 -13.22 -4.62 -0.04
C SER A 63 -12.49 -5.96 -0.02
N GLU A 64 -12.65 -6.75 -1.10
CA GLU A 64 -11.78 -7.89 -1.38
C GLU A 64 -10.49 -7.37 -2.03
N VAL A 65 -9.33 -7.83 -1.55
CA VAL A 65 -8.04 -7.30 -1.99
C VAL A 65 -7.15 -8.40 -2.54
N ARG A 66 -6.50 -8.13 -3.67
CA ARG A 66 -5.37 -8.89 -4.23
C ARG A 66 -4.14 -8.00 -4.26
N ILE A 67 -2.98 -8.54 -3.87
CA ILE A 67 -1.72 -7.81 -3.93
C ILE A 67 -0.77 -8.49 -4.92
N ALA A 68 -0.26 -7.71 -5.87
CA ALA A 68 0.74 -8.16 -6.84
C ALA A 68 2.13 -7.69 -6.39
N GLU A 69 3.05 -8.62 -6.19
CA GLU A 69 4.43 -8.34 -5.75
C GLU A 69 5.39 -9.36 -6.38
N VAL A 70 6.61 -8.94 -6.68
CA VAL A 70 7.64 -9.79 -7.29
C VAL A 70 8.64 -10.35 -6.28
N ASN A 71 8.78 -9.72 -5.13
CA ASN A 71 9.68 -10.15 -4.07
C ASN A 71 8.99 -11.19 -3.18
N GLU A 72 9.54 -12.41 -3.14
CA GLU A 72 8.93 -13.53 -2.42
C GLU A 72 8.84 -13.29 -0.91
N TYR A 73 9.82 -12.65 -0.30
CA TYR A 73 9.76 -12.29 1.11
C TYR A 73 8.57 -11.37 1.45
N ARG A 74 8.32 -10.36 0.60
CA ARG A 74 7.17 -9.46 0.77
C ARG A 74 5.84 -10.18 0.51
N LEU A 75 5.81 -11.12 -0.42
CA LEU A 75 4.66 -12.00 -0.64
C LEU A 75 4.36 -12.85 0.61
N GLU A 76 5.38 -13.40 1.27
CA GLU A 76 5.22 -14.14 2.53
C GLU A 76 4.66 -13.26 3.65
N ILE A 77 5.15 -12.02 3.78
CA ILE A 77 4.59 -11.05 4.73
C ILE A 77 3.12 -10.76 4.39
N ALA A 78 2.79 -10.49 3.13
CA ALA A 78 1.40 -10.25 2.70
C ALA A 78 0.49 -11.43 3.06
N ARG A 79 0.92 -12.66 2.78
CA ARG A 79 0.18 -13.89 3.16
C ARG A 79 0.00 -14.01 4.67
N SER A 80 1.04 -13.67 5.45
CA SER A 80 0.97 -13.66 6.91
C SER A 80 -0.03 -12.66 7.48
N LEU A 81 -0.29 -11.59 6.72
CA LEU A 81 -1.31 -10.59 7.01
C LEU A 81 -2.72 -11.04 6.57
N GLY A 82 -2.84 -12.25 5.99
CA GLY A 82 -4.10 -12.78 5.46
C GLY A 82 -4.54 -12.13 4.15
N LEU A 83 -3.60 -11.57 3.38
CA LEU A 83 -3.85 -11.02 2.05
C LEU A 83 -3.63 -12.10 0.99
N GLU A 84 -4.46 -12.09 -0.03
CA GLU A 84 -4.26 -12.91 -1.22
C GLU A 84 -3.24 -12.28 -2.15
N THR A 85 -2.31 -13.08 -2.64
CA THR A 85 -1.13 -12.60 -3.37
C THR A 85 -1.02 -13.20 -4.76
N VAL A 86 -0.44 -12.44 -5.68
CA VAL A 86 -0.08 -12.90 -7.05
C VAL A 86 1.36 -12.47 -7.31
N ASN A 87 2.19 -13.40 -7.81
CA ASN A 87 3.53 -13.07 -8.27
C ASN A 87 3.54 -12.93 -9.81
N PRO A 88 3.61 -11.71 -10.36
CA PRO A 88 3.59 -11.50 -11.81
C PRO A 88 4.77 -12.10 -12.59
N LEU A 89 5.83 -12.55 -11.89
CA LEU A 89 6.94 -13.25 -12.52
C LEU A 89 6.63 -14.72 -12.82
N THR A 90 5.67 -15.30 -12.10
CA THR A 90 5.31 -16.72 -12.20
C THR A 90 3.87 -16.97 -12.63
N GLU A 91 3.02 -15.93 -12.53
CA GLU A 91 1.60 -15.98 -12.82
C GLU A 91 1.18 -14.85 -13.77
N ASP A 92 0.19 -15.10 -14.61
CA ASP A 92 -0.43 -14.05 -15.42
C ASP A 92 -1.39 -13.24 -14.53
N LEU A 93 -0.95 -12.05 -14.12
CA LEU A 93 -1.73 -11.16 -13.25
C LEU A 93 -3.07 -10.74 -13.88
N VAL A 94 -3.11 -10.51 -15.19
CA VAL A 94 -4.35 -10.12 -15.88
C VAL A 94 -5.34 -11.27 -15.86
N ALA A 95 -4.90 -12.46 -16.27
CA ALA A 95 -5.73 -13.67 -16.25
C ALA A 95 -6.20 -14.01 -14.81
N HIS A 96 -5.35 -13.81 -13.80
CA HIS A 96 -5.72 -14.00 -12.39
C HIS A 96 -6.85 -13.07 -11.97
N VAL A 97 -6.72 -11.77 -12.28
CA VAL A 97 -7.75 -10.76 -11.93
C VAL A 97 -9.03 -11.01 -12.72
N GLU A 98 -8.95 -11.35 -14.01
CA GLU A 98 -10.11 -11.69 -14.82
C GLU A 98 -10.86 -12.90 -14.25
N ALA A 99 -10.15 -13.96 -13.87
CA ALA A 99 -10.76 -15.15 -13.25
C ALA A 99 -11.45 -14.80 -11.92
N TRP A 100 -10.81 -14.02 -11.06
CA TRP A 100 -11.36 -13.61 -9.78
C TRP A 100 -12.57 -12.68 -9.91
N THR A 101 -12.60 -11.84 -10.94
CA THR A 101 -13.65 -10.85 -11.18
C THR A 101 -14.69 -11.31 -12.20
N GLU A 102 -14.67 -12.60 -12.60
CA GLU A 102 -15.58 -13.15 -13.62
C GLU A 102 -15.54 -12.38 -14.96
N GLY A 103 -14.35 -11.89 -15.33
CA GLY A 103 -14.10 -11.10 -16.53
C GLY A 103 -14.40 -9.61 -16.39
N GLY A 104 -14.89 -9.16 -15.22
CA GLY A 104 -15.27 -7.76 -15.01
C GLY A 104 -14.09 -6.80 -14.84
N GLY A 105 -12.98 -7.27 -14.29
CA GLY A 105 -11.87 -6.43 -13.83
C GLY A 105 -12.10 -5.84 -12.43
N ALA A 106 -11.05 -5.26 -11.86
CA ALA A 106 -11.07 -4.68 -10.51
C ALA A 106 -11.78 -3.32 -10.45
N ASP A 107 -12.49 -3.07 -9.36
CA ASP A 107 -13.16 -1.78 -9.08
C ASP A 107 -12.14 -0.67 -8.88
N VAL A 108 -11.06 -0.98 -8.15
CA VAL A 108 -9.98 -0.05 -7.83
C VAL A 108 -8.63 -0.73 -8.04
N VAL A 109 -7.69 -0.02 -8.67
CA VAL A 109 -6.30 -0.47 -8.83
C VAL A 109 -5.38 0.59 -8.22
N PHE A 110 -4.60 0.20 -7.22
CA PHE A 110 -3.55 1.04 -6.62
C PHE A 110 -2.22 0.73 -7.29
N GLU A 111 -1.61 1.72 -7.93
CA GLU A 111 -0.24 1.62 -8.44
C GLU A 111 0.73 2.16 -7.39
N VAL A 112 1.44 1.25 -6.71
CA VAL A 112 2.33 1.55 -5.59
C VAL A 112 3.76 1.10 -5.88
N SER A 113 3.97 0.38 -6.99
CA SER A 113 5.29 -0.19 -7.34
C SER A 113 6.28 0.84 -7.89
N GLY A 114 5.78 1.90 -8.53
CA GLY A 114 6.61 2.89 -9.20
C GLY A 114 7.36 2.35 -10.43
N SER A 115 6.92 1.22 -10.98
CA SER A 115 7.59 0.52 -12.06
C SER A 115 6.87 0.67 -13.40
N GLN A 116 7.63 0.59 -14.52
CA GLN A 116 7.03 0.59 -15.86
C GLN A 116 6.07 -0.59 -16.06
N PRO A 117 6.39 -1.84 -15.66
CA PRO A 117 5.42 -2.94 -15.76
C PRO A 117 4.14 -2.70 -14.96
N GLY A 118 4.23 -2.11 -13.75
CA GLY A 118 3.07 -1.74 -12.94
C GLY A 118 2.17 -0.72 -13.65
N ALA A 119 2.78 0.35 -14.18
CA ALA A 119 2.06 1.37 -14.93
C ALA A 119 1.39 0.83 -16.21
N GLU A 120 2.03 -0.11 -16.90
CA GLU A 120 1.48 -0.73 -18.11
C GLU A 120 0.30 -1.67 -17.81
N VAL A 121 0.36 -2.39 -16.69
CA VAL A 121 -0.66 -3.39 -16.37
C VAL A 121 -1.88 -2.79 -15.69
N MET A 122 -1.74 -1.68 -14.94
CA MET A 122 -2.81 -1.11 -14.12
C MET A 122 -4.11 -0.84 -14.92
N THR A 123 -3.98 -0.38 -16.17
CA THR A 123 -5.15 -0.11 -17.02
C THR A 123 -5.85 -1.37 -17.52
N LYS A 124 -5.12 -2.51 -17.58
CA LYS A 124 -5.68 -3.80 -17.98
C LYS A 124 -6.45 -4.48 -16.86
N LEU A 125 -6.06 -4.19 -15.61
CA LEU A 125 -6.66 -4.79 -14.42
C LEU A 125 -8.00 -4.14 -14.04
N ALA A 126 -8.15 -2.83 -14.32
CA ALA A 126 -9.34 -2.07 -13.95
C ALA A 126 -10.57 -2.48 -14.79
N LYS A 127 -11.74 -2.56 -14.16
CA LYS A 127 -13.01 -2.76 -14.86
C LYS A 127 -13.41 -1.53 -15.69
N VAL A 128 -14.42 -1.67 -16.53
CA VAL A 128 -15.07 -0.51 -17.17
C VAL A 128 -15.58 0.45 -16.09
N ARG A 129 -15.23 1.73 -16.21
CA ARG A 129 -15.46 2.80 -15.21
C ARG A 129 -14.76 2.55 -13.88
N GLY A 130 -13.73 1.70 -13.88
CA GLY A 130 -12.87 1.47 -12.73
C GLY A 130 -12.01 2.68 -12.38
N ARG A 131 -11.43 2.64 -11.20
CA ARG A 131 -10.60 3.70 -10.64
C ARG A 131 -9.15 3.23 -10.52
N ILE A 132 -8.23 4.11 -10.89
CA ILE A 132 -6.78 3.88 -10.72
C ILE A 132 -6.26 4.95 -9.77
N VAL A 133 -5.62 4.54 -8.71
CA VAL A 133 -4.97 5.41 -7.72
C VAL A 133 -3.47 5.30 -7.90
N VAL A 134 -2.84 6.40 -8.28
CA VAL A 134 -1.39 6.48 -8.48
C VAL A 134 -0.75 6.96 -7.18
N VAL A 135 -0.16 6.03 -6.46
CA VAL A 135 0.46 6.24 -5.14
C VAL A 135 1.97 6.41 -5.26
N ALA A 136 2.58 5.68 -6.18
CA ALA A 136 4.03 5.62 -6.32
C ALA A 136 4.64 6.95 -6.76
N ILE A 137 5.89 7.17 -6.31
CA ILE A 137 6.75 8.24 -6.80
C ILE A 137 7.61 7.67 -7.93
N PHE A 138 7.39 8.16 -9.14
CA PHE A 138 8.15 7.73 -10.31
C PHE A 138 9.39 8.61 -10.48
N ALA A 139 10.56 7.97 -10.64
CA ALA A 139 11.81 8.69 -10.88
C ALA A 139 11.85 9.35 -12.26
N GLU A 140 11.18 8.75 -13.25
CA GLU A 140 11.08 9.23 -14.63
C GLU A 140 9.66 9.07 -15.17
N PRO A 141 9.26 9.84 -16.21
CA PRO A 141 7.97 9.66 -16.85
C PRO A 141 7.80 8.26 -17.44
N LEU A 142 6.69 7.61 -17.13
CA LEU A 142 6.37 6.27 -17.61
C LEU A 142 5.38 6.29 -18.78
N LYS A 143 5.38 5.21 -19.56
CA LYS A 143 4.43 5.01 -20.64
C LYS A 143 3.15 4.39 -20.09
N ILE A 144 2.01 4.98 -20.46
CA ILE A 144 0.67 4.50 -20.08
C ILE A 144 -0.15 4.39 -21.36
N ASP A 145 -0.94 3.32 -21.47
CA ASP A 145 -1.90 3.15 -22.58
C ASP A 145 -3.15 4.01 -22.34
N LEU A 146 -3.13 5.24 -22.84
CA LEU A 146 -4.25 6.18 -22.73
C LEU A 146 -5.48 5.75 -23.53
N PHE A 147 -5.36 4.83 -24.51
CA PHE A 147 -6.52 4.29 -25.22
C PHE A 147 -7.46 3.55 -24.26
N GLN A 148 -6.94 2.88 -23.25
CA GLN A 148 -7.76 2.19 -22.25
C GLN A 148 -8.64 3.15 -21.44
N PHE A 149 -8.18 4.38 -21.21
CA PHE A 149 -9.00 5.39 -20.52
C PHE A 149 -10.22 5.77 -21.35
N PHE A 150 -10.05 5.95 -22.67
CA PHE A 150 -11.17 6.18 -23.56
C PHE A 150 -12.09 4.96 -23.66
N TRP A 151 -11.50 3.79 -23.91
CA TRP A 151 -12.26 2.57 -24.19
C TRP A 151 -13.05 2.05 -22.99
N ARG A 152 -12.49 2.17 -21.80
CA ARG A 152 -13.09 1.68 -20.55
C ARG A 152 -13.66 2.79 -19.66
N GLU A 153 -13.64 4.02 -20.08
CA GLU A 153 -14.07 5.19 -19.29
C GLU A 153 -13.41 5.22 -17.91
N LEU A 154 -12.08 4.94 -17.83
CA LEU A 154 -11.36 4.85 -16.58
C LEU A 154 -11.20 6.23 -15.92
N LYS A 155 -11.21 6.24 -14.59
CA LYS A 155 -10.81 7.39 -13.77
C LYS A 155 -9.42 7.14 -13.20
N MET A 156 -8.58 8.18 -13.14
CA MET A 156 -7.27 8.11 -12.50
C MET A 156 -7.08 9.33 -11.62
N CYS A 157 -6.63 9.11 -10.39
CA CYS A 157 -6.20 10.18 -9.48
C CYS A 157 -4.78 9.89 -8.98
N GLY A 158 -4.00 10.95 -8.83
CA GLY A 158 -2.76 10.92 -8.06
C GLY A 158 -3.04 11.28 -6.62
N VAL A 159 -2.30 10.66 -5.71
CA VAL A 159 -2.39 10.90 -4.27
C VAL A 159 -1.04 11.30 -3.72
N ARG A 160 -1.04 12.04 -2.62
CA ARG A 160 0.21 12.49 -2.01
C ARG A 160 0.01 12.84 -0.55
N VAL A 161 0.81 12.22 0.31
CA VAL A 161 0.82 12.50 1.75
C VAL A 161 -0.55 12.18 2.38
N TYR A 162 -1.15 13.08 3.12
CA TYR A 162 -2.42 12.90 3.83
C TYR A 162 -2.99 14.26 4.26
N GLU A 163 -4.24 14.27 4.63
CA GLU A 163 -4.92 15.39 5.29
C GLU A 163 -5.06 15.10 6.81
N PRO A 164 -5.36 16.12 7.64
CA PRO A 164 -5.50 15.90 9.09
C PRO A 164 -6.49 14.79 9.46
N GLU A 165 -7.59 14.67 8.76
CA GLU A 165 -8.61 13.64 8.99
C GLU A 165 -8.09 12.22 8.71
N ASP A 166 -7.19 12.06 7.73
CA ASP A 166 -6.56 10.78 7.42
C ASP A 166 -5.61 10.36 8.54
N TYR A 167 -4.92 11.36 9.14
CA TYR A 167 -4.03 11.13 10.27
C TYR A 167 -4.81 10.73 11.53
N ASP A 168 -5.93 11.37 11.82
CA ASP A 168 -6.80 11.00 12.93
C ASP A 168 -7.34 9.58 12.75
N ARG A 169 -7.74 9.22 11.51
CA ARG A 169 -8.17 7.86 11.18
C ARG A 169 -7.06 6.84 11.35
N ALA A 170 -5.84 7.17 10.95
CA ALA A 170 -4.68 6.31 11.13
C ALA A 170 -4.38 6.03 12.61
N ILE A 171 -4.47 7.04 13.47
CA ILE A 171 -4.32 6.87 14.92
C ILE A 171 -5.38 5.92 15.47
N GLU A 172 -6.65 6.11 15.08
CA GLU A 172 -7.75 5.26 15.50
C GLU A 172 -7.53 3.80 15.10
N LEU A 173 -7.21 3.53 13.82
CA LEU A 173 -6.96 2.17 13.32
C LEU A 173 -5.76 1.51 14.00
N THR A 174 -4.71 2.29 14.29
CA THR A 174 -3.51 1.79 14.97
C THR A 174 -3.80 1.47 16.45
N ALA A 175 -4.54 2.35 17.12
CA ALA A 175 -4.86 2.20 18.54
C ALA A 175 -5.82 1.04 18.82
N ASN A 176 -6.78 0.80 17.93
CA ASN A 176 -7.79 -0.25 18.11
C ASN A 176 -7.24 -1.67 17.96
N GLY A 177 -6.01 -1.83 17.42
CA GLY A 177 -5.40 -3.14 17.21
C GLY A 177 -6.15 -4.02 16.19
N GLU A 178 -7.00 -3.43 15.35
CA GLU A 178 -7.79 -4.17 14.36
C GLU A 178 -6.94 -4.66 13.17
N LEU A 179 -5.80 -4.02 12.95
CA LEU A 179 -4.87 -4.37 11.89
C LEU A 179 -3.58 -4.95 12.47
N PRO A 180 -3.05 -6.04 11.91
CA PRO A 180 -1.85 -6.72 12.42
C PRO A 180 -0.56 -5.98 12.04
N LEU A 181 -0.42 -4.71 12.47
CA LEU A 181 0.63 -3.79 12.04
C LEU A 181 2.02 -4.19 12.49
N GLU A 182 2.16 -4.89 13.62
CA GLU A 182 3.44 -5.38 14.14
C GLU A 182 4.17 -6.27 13.13
N LYS A 183 3.44 -6.98 12.29
CA LYS A 183 4.03 -7.84 11.24
C LYS A 183 4.72 -7.07 10.13
N LEU A 184 4.43 -5.78 9.99
CA LEU A 184 5.12 -4.90 9.04
C LEU A 184 6.50 -4.49 9.54
N ILE A 185 6.71 -4.49 10.85
CA ILE A 185 8.00 -4.15 11.46
C ILE A 185 8.87 -5.39 11.40
N THR A 186 9.68 -5.48 10.36
CA THR A 186 10.53 -6.66 10.12
C THR A 186 11.83 -6.63 10.90
N GLU A 187 12.22 -5.46 11.37
CA GLU A 187 13.47 -5.32 12.14
C GLU A 187 13.46 -4.07 13.02
N ARG A 188 14.23 -4.16 14.12
CA ARG A 188 14.53 -3.06 15.02
C ARG A 188 16.03 -3.00 15.24
N LEU A 189 16.63 -1.83 14.99
CA LEU A 189 18.05 -1.61 15.13
C LEU A 189 18.30 -0.42 16.05
N SER A 190 19.47 -0.39 16.68
CA SER A 190 19.97 0.81 17.36
C SER A 190 20.39 1.88 16.35
N LEU A 191 20.66 3.08 16.82
CA LEU A 191 21.11 4.18 15.97
C LEU A 191 22.41 3.85 15.21
N ASP A 192 23.30 3.08 15.82
CA ASP A 192 24.56 2.63 15.19
C ASP A 192 24.30 1.68 14.01
N GLY A 193 23.17 0.97 13.98
CA GLY A 193 22.76 0.11 12.88
C GLY A 193 22.14 0.83 11.68
N LEU A 194 22.00 2.15 11.74
CA LEU A 194 21.36 2.93 10.66
C LEU A 194 22.06 2.80 9.29
N PRO A 195 23.41 2.82 9.18
CA PRO A 195 24.09 2.61 7.89
C PRO A 195 23.78 1.24 7.27
N ASP A 196 23.73 0.19 8.10
CA ASP A 196 23.43 -1.16 7.64
C ASP A 196 21.96 -1.28 7.17
N ALA A 197 21.03 -0.59 7.86
CA ALA A 197 19.64 -0.52 7.46
C ALA A 197 19.49 0.08 6.05
N PHE A 198 20.18 1.17 5.76
CA PHE A 198 20.17 1.79 4.43
C PHE A 198 20.77 0.86 3.36
N ALA A 199 21.93 0.27 3.62
CA ALA A 199 22.58 -0.65 2.69
C ALA A 199 21.67 -1.84 2.35
N ARG A 200 20.93 -2.37 3.31
CA ARG A 200 19.96 -3.46 3.11
C ARG A 200 18.76 -3.01 2.27
N LEU A 201 18.20 -1.84 2.54
CA LEU A 201 17.09 -1.30 1.76
C LEU A 201 17.49 -1.03 0.30
N GLU A 202 18.69 -0.50 0.07
CA GLU A 202 19.23 -0.26 -1.28
C GLU A 202 19.48 -1.57 -2.05
N SER A 203 19.89 -2.63 -1.37
CA SER A 203 20.11 -3.94 -2.00
C SER A 203 18.81 -4.68 -2.34
N GLY A 204 17.65 -4.15 -1.95
CA GLY A 204 16.35 -4.76 -2.22
C GLY A 204 16.08 -6.05 -1.43
N THR A 205 16.75 -6.21 -0.29
CA THR A 205 16.66 -7.40 0.55
C THR A 205 15.38 -7.50 1.38
N ASP A 206 15.35 -8.51 2.20
CA ASP A 206 14.23 -9.04 3.01
C ASP A 206 13.82 -8.12 4.16
N ALA A 207 13.31 -6.94 3.83
CA ALA A 207 12.77 -5.99 4.80
C ALA A 207 11.53 -5.30 4.24
N VAL A 208 10.55 -5.04 5.13
CA VAL A 208 9.38 -4.21 4.87
C VAL A 208 9.51 -2.89 5.60
N LYS A 209 9.64 -2.91 6.92
CA LYS A 209 9.85 -1.73 7.75
C LYS A 209 10.94 -2.01 8.79
N ILE A 210 11.99 -1.22 8.75
CA ILE A 210 13.05 -1.22 9.76
C ILE A 210 12.83 -0.01 10.67
N LEU A 211 12.71 -0.24 11.97
CA LEU A 211 12.66 0.82 12.95
C LEU A 211 14.05 1.03 13.56
N ILE A 212 14.38 2.28 13.82
CA ILE A 212 15.61 2.67 14.51
C ILE A 212 15.23 3.16 15.91
N ASP A 213 15.71 2.46 16.93
CA ASP A 213 15.59 2.91 18.30
C ASP A 213 16.63 4.00 18.57
N THR A 214 16.13 5.22 18.79
CA THR A 214 16.97 6.40 19.06
C THR A 214 17.28 6.58 20.54
N HIS A 215 16.64 5.83 21.41
CA HIS A 215 16.87 5.88 22.86
C HIS A 215 17.90 4.86 23.33
N GLY A 216 18.44 4.10 22.40
CA GLY A 216 19.38 3.00 22.48
C GLY A 216 20.09 2.76 23.80
N VAL A 217 20.03 1.58 24.17
CA VAL A 217 20.76 0.90 25.22
C VAL A 217 22.17 1.41 25.41
#